data_5fcb8c598c0bf98ec0534556c793fe15
#
_entry.id   5fcb8c598c0bf98ec0534556c793fe15
#
_cell.length_a   1.000
_cell.length_b   1.000
_cell.length_c   1.000
_cell.angle_alpha   90.00
_cell.angle_beta   90.00
_cell.angle_gamma   90.00
#
_symmetry.space_group_name_H-M   'P 1'
#
loop_
_entity.id
_entity.type
_entity.pdbx_description
1 polymer ?
#
loop_
_entity_poly.entity_id
_entity_poly.type
_entity_poly.pdbx_seq_one_letter_code
_entity_poly.pdbx_strand_id
1 'polypeptide(L)'
;ASSAAPSEAASEASSEAASSEAAAESSDATGKTWVIATDTVFKPFEYTDASGNFVGIDVDIVAAIAEDQGFDYEMKSLGWDAAIAACQAGQADGMIAGASITDERKASGWTFSDGYYDATQTMTVAEDSDITGFADLNGQTVAVKTGTQGATYAESLKDEYGFNITYFEDSPTMYQAVLGGQCVACFEDTPIMKASIKDGGLALKVLDDTASDPAPYGFAIFSADSQELLDMFNAGLADIKANGKYDEILAKYLG
;
A
#
# COMPACT_ATOMS: atom_id res chain seq x y z
N ALA A 1 61.54 -47.19 4.81
CA ALA A 1 61.17 -48.59 4.96
C ALA A 1 59.70 -48.65 5.43
N SER A 2 58.88 -48.99 4.52
CA SER A 2 58.10 -50.20 4.42
C SER A 2 56.87 -50.24 5.35
N SER A 3 55.75 -50.18 4.82
CA SER A 3 54.91 -51.16 4.16
C SER A 3 53.69 -51.53 4.97
N ALA A 4 52.59 -51.37 4.40
CA ALA A 4 51.49 -52.21 3.98
C ALA A 4 50.21 -52.14 4.83
N ALA A 5 49.15 -51.82 4.12
CA ALA A 5 47.81 -52.28 4.34
C ALA A 5 47.73 -53.83 4.13
N PRO A 6 46.68 -54.60 4.37
CA PRO A 6 45.30 -54.31 3.95
C PRO A 6 44.16 -54.88 4.84
N SER A 7 42.94 -54.56 4.45
CA SER A 7 41.84 -55.44 4.05
C SER A 7 40.77 -55.87 5.03
N GLU A 8 39.57 -55.49 4.72
CA GLU A 8 38.32 -56.25 4.50
C GLU A 8 37.77 -57.11 5.67
N ALA A 9 36.53 -57.25 5.89
CA ALA A 9 35.31 -57.31 5.16
C ALA A 9 34.12 -57.39 6.13
N ALA A 10 33.02 -56.83 5.70
CA ALA A 10 31.72 -57.39 5.43
C ALA A 10 30.90 -58.03 6.56
N SER A 11 29.70 -57.63 6.66
CA SER A 11 28.48 -58.41 6.30
C SER A 11 27.33 -58.13 7.24
N GLU A 12 26.28 -57.58 6.66
CA GLU A 12 24.87 -58.01 6.60
C GLU A 12 24.16 -58.27 7.93
N ALA A 13 22.91 -57.99 8.14
CA ALA A 13 21.73 -57.76 7.34
C ALA A 13 20.55 -57.49 8.28
N SER A 14 19.54 -56.78 7.74
CA SER A 14 18.12 -57.11 7.80
C SER A 14 17.39 -56.96 9.13
N SER A 15 16.29 -56.26 9.28
CA SER A 15 15.03 -56.35 8.56
C SER A 15 14.00 -55.38 9.17
N GLU A 16 13.22 -54.80 8.31
CA GLU A 16 11.80 -54.52 8.31
C GLU A 16 11.03 -54.33 9.63
N ALA A 17 10.39 -53.16 9.72
CA ALA A 17 8.93 -53.16 9.85
C ALA A 17 8.37 -51.77 9.46
N ALA A 18 7.52 -51.81 8.46
CA ALA A 18 6.68 -50.74 8.00
C ALA A 18 5.68 -50.32 9.07
N SER A 19 5.47 -49.02 9.21
CA SER A 19 4.18 -48.49 9.61
C SER A 19 3.95 -47.16 8.90
N SER A 20 3.00 -47.22 8.01
CA SER A 20 2.39 -46.13 7.30
C SER A 20 1.70 -45.21 8.28
N GLU A 21 1.97 -43.88 8.19
CA GLU A 21 0.94 -42.92 8.52
C GLU A 21 1.15 -41.63 7.71
N ALA A 22 0.09 -41.32 7.05
CA ALA A 22 -0.28 -40.18 6.26
C ALA A 22 0.67 -38.99 6.34
N ALA A 23 1.36 -38.74 5.25
CA ALA A 23 1.88 -37.46 4.91
C ALA A 23 0.69 -36.50 4.72
N ALA A 24 0.49 -35.60 5.67
CA ALA A 24 -0.15 -34.35 5.36
C ALA A 24 0.76 -33.70 4.31
N GLU A 25 0.28 -33.59 3.10
CA GLU A 25 0.89 -32.75 2.08
C GLU A 25 0.87 -31.32 2.63
N SER A 26 1.95 -30.91 3.29
CA SER A 26 2.28 -29.53 3.39
C SER A 26 2.57 -29.09 1.96
N SER A 27 1.67 -28.27 1.42
CA SER A 27 1.90 -27.53 0.18
C SER A 27 3.31 -26.99 0.23
N ASP A 28 4.10 -27.41 -0.75
CA ASP A 28 5.46 -26.96 -1.00
C ASP A 28 5.42 -25.43 -1.12
N ALA A 29 5.71 -24.73 -0.02
CA ALA A 29 5.99 -23.31 -0.07
C ALA A 29 7.25 -23.18 -0.89
N THR A 30 7.10 -22.80 -2.15
CA THR A 30 8.23 -22.41 -2.98
C THR A 30 9.00 -21.38 -2.16
N GLY A 31 10.23 -21.67 -1.77
CA GLY A 31 11.02 -20.86 -0.83
C GLY A 31 11.38 -19.48 -1.35
N LYS A 32 10.43 -18.82 -2.02
CA LYS A 32 10.51 -17.46 -2.54
C LYS A 32 9.97 -16.49 -1.50
N THR A 33 10.78 -15.51 -1.14
CA THR A 33 10.36 -14.34 -0.38
C THR A 33 9.93 -13.25 -1.37
N TRP A 34 8.66 -12.86 -1.33
CA TRP A 34 8.13 -11.79 -2.17
C TRP A 34 8.53 -10.43 -1.63
N VAL A 35 8.91 -9.51 -2.53
CA VAL A 35 9.23 -8.13 -2.17
C VAL A 35 8.04 -7.24 -2.49
N ILE A 36 7.48 -6.60 -1.46
CA ILE A 36 6.33 -5.70 -1.57
C ILE A 36 6.78 -4.29 -1.21
N ALA A 37 6.70 -3.38 -2.17
CA ALA A 37 7.02 -1.97 -1.98
C ALA A 37 5.82 -1.19 -1.44
N THR A 38 6.09 -0.15 -0.66
CA THR A 38 5.07 0.72 -0.11
C THR A 38 5.59 2.14 0.09
N ASP A 39 4.69 3.08 0.38
CA ASP A 39 5.07 4.45 0.75
C ASP A 39 5.70 4.50 2.14
N THR A 40 6.30 5.62 2.49
CA THR A 40 6.93 5.85 3.79
C THR A 40 5.95 6.42 4.81
N VAL A 41 5.02 7.24 4.34
CA VAL A 41 4.12 8.00 5.21
C VAL A 41 2.78 8.26 4.50
N PHE A 42 1.81 7.40 4.74
CA PHE A 42 0.43 7.51 4.24
C PHE A 42 -0.57 7.01 5.30
N LYS A 43 -0.55 7.66 6.45
CA LYS A 43 -1.35 7.30 7.62
C LYS A 43 -2.86 7.43 7.33
N PRO A 44 -3.70 6.45 7.69
CA PRO A 44 -3.45 5.28 8.54
C PRO A 44 -3.06 3.99 7.80
N PHE A 45 -2.74 4.03 6.50
CA PHE A 45 -2.47 2.84 5.70
C PHE A 45 -1.04 2.32 5.86
N GLU A 46 -0.03 3.19 5.79
CA GLU A 46 1.36 2.86 6.10
C GLU A 46 2.10 4.06 6.71
N TYR A 47 2.78 3.84 7.81
CA TYR A 47 3.55 4.87 8.51
C TYR A 47 4.43 4.27 9.60
N THR A 48 5.38 5.05 10.09
CA THR A 48 6.17 4.69 11.27
C THR A 48 5.51 5.29 12.51
N ASP A 49 5.21 4.45 13.50
CA ASP A 49 4.61 4.88 14.77
C ASP A 49 5.63 5.57 15.68
N ALA A 50 5.16 6.11 16.82
CA ALA A 50 6.00 6.79 17.79
C ALA A 50 7.08 5.88 18.43
N SER A 51 6.93 4.56 18.34
CA SER A 51 7.88 3.58 18.84
C SER A 51 8.91 3.14 17.77
N GLY A 52 8.78 3.67 16.56
CA GLY A 52 9.66 3.36 15.43
C GLY A 52 9.26 2.12 14.63
N ASN A 53 8.06 1.57 14.86
CA ASN A 53 7.55 0.43 14.11
C ASN A 53 6.81 0.89 12.85
N PHE A 54 7.03 0.17 11.74
CA PHE A 54 6.27 0.39 10.52
C PHE A 54 4.92 -0.35 10.62
N VAL A 55 3.82 0.41 10.59
CA VAL A 55 2.46 -0.06 10.89
C VAL A 55 1.44 0.56 9.93
N GLY A 56 0.22 0.08 9.98
CA GLY A 56 -0.90 0.63 9.23
C GLY A 56 -1.82 -0.44 8.66
N ILE A 57 -2.91 -0.01 8.04
CA ILE A 57 -3.92 -0.89 7.45
C ILE A 57 -3.28 -1.77 6.36
N ASP A 58 -2.50 -1.18 5.46
CA ASP A 58 -1.84 -1.90 4.37
C ASP A 58 -0.83 -2.93 4.91
N VAL A 59 -0.07 -2.55 5.94
CA VAL A 59 0.91 -3.42 6.60
C VAL A 59 0.22 -4.64 7.22
N ASP A 60 -0.87 -4.41 7.95
CA ASP A 60 -1.61 -5.48 8.63
C ASP A 60 -2.40 -6.36 7.64
N ILE A 61 -2.94 -5.79 6.55
CA ILE A 61 -3.61 -6.56 5.48
C ILE A 61 -2.62 -7.52 4.83
N VAL A 62 -1.43 -7.07 4.44
CA VAL A 62 -0.41 -7.93 3.85
C VAL A 62 0.01 -9.04 4.81
N ALA A 63 0.23 -8.72 6.07
CA ALA A 63 0.58 -9.72 7.09
C ALA A 63 -0.51 -10.79 7.25
N ALA A 64 -1.76 -10.39 7.32
CA ALA A 64 -2.90 -11.31 7.46
C ALA A 64 -3.07 -12.19 6.21
N ILE A 65 -2.92 -11.62 5.02
CA ILE A 65 -2.99 -12.36 3.76
C ILE A 65 -1.83 -13.33 3.62
N ALA A 66 -0.61 -12.92 3.96
CA ALA A 66 0.57 -13.79 3.92
C ALA A 66 0.44 -14.97 4.86
N GLU A 67 -0.08 -14.77 6.06
CA GLU A 67 -0.38 -15.83 7.03
C GLU A 67 -1.45 -16.80 6.48
N ASP A 68 -2.54 -16.26 5.93
CA ASP A 68 -3.64 -17.05 5.38
C ASP A 68 -3.21 -17.90 4.17
N GLN A 69 -2.42 -17.31 3.27
CA GLN A 69 -1.99 -17.95 2.02
C GLN A 69 -0.65 -18.70 2.15
N GLY A 70 0.05 -18.56 3.26
CA GLY A 70 1.29 -19.29 3.55
C GLY A 70 2.49 -18.87 2.71
N PHE A 71 2.69 -17.58 2.47
CA PHE A 71 3.87 -17.06 1.78
C PHE A 71 4.73 -16.14 2.64
N ASP A 72 6.03 -16.11 2.35
CA ASP A 72 6.97 -15.19 2.97
C ASP A 72 7.11 -13.91 2.14
N TYR A 73 7.29 -12.78 2.82
CA TYR A 73 7.47 -11.49 2.16
C TYR A 73 8.40 -10.57 2.93
N GLU A 74 8.98 -9.62 2.21
CA GLU A 74 9.68 -8.47 2.75
C GLU A 74 8.96 -7.20 2.29
N MET A 75 8.55 -6.35 3.23
CA MET A 75 7.96 -5.05 2.92
C MET A 75 9.04 -3.97 2.91
N LYS A 76 9.15 -3.24 1.80
CA LYS A 76 10.09 -2.13 1.63
C LYS A 76 9.37 -0.79 1.59
N SER A 77 9.57 -0.01 2.62
CA SER A 77 9.11 1.38 2.71
C SER A 77 10.08 2.28 1.94
N LEU A 78 9.68 2.70 0.74
CA LEU A 78 10.54 3.42 -0.20
C LEU A 78 10.10 4.86 -0.49
N GLY A 79 8.82 5.17 -0.31
CA GLY A 79 8.16 6.36 -0.81
C GLY A 79 7.36 6.05 -2.08
N TRP A 80 6.33 6.85 -2.35
CA TRP A 80 5.38 6.61 -3.43
C TRP A 80 6.05 6.42 -4.81
N ASP A 81 6.80 7.42 -5.29
CA ASP A 81 7.46 7.34 -6.59
C ASP A 81 8.52 6.26 -6.66
N ALA A 82 9.28 6.09 -5.58
CA ALA A 82 10.33 5.06 -5.50
C ALA A 82 9.73 3.64 -5.46
N ALA A 83 8.57 3.44 -4.84
CA ALA A 83 7.86 2.17 -4.84
C ALA A 83 7.39 1.79 -6.25
N ILE A 84 6.79 2.74 -6.97
CA ILE A 84 6.39 2.55 -8.37
C ILE A 84 7.61 2.20 -9.24
N ALA A 85 8.69 2.97 -9.13
CA ALA A 85 9.92 2.74 -9.89
C ALA A 85 10.55 1.38 -9.60
N ALA A 86 10.58 0.95 -8.34
CA ALA A 86 11.09 -0.36 -7.93
C ALA A 86 10.29 -1.51 -8.55
N CYS A 87 8.97 -1.40 -8.58
CA CYS A 87 8.10 -2.38 -9.24
C CYS A 87 8.30 -2.41 -10.76
N GLN A 88 8.38 -1.26 -11.40
CA GLN A 88 8.61 -1.14 -12.85
C GLN A 88 9.97 -1.69 -13.25
N ALA A 89 10.98 -1.53 -12.40
CA ALA A 89 12.34 -2.05 -12.64
C ALA A 89 12.52 -3.54 -12.25
N GLY A 90 11.50 -4.20 -11.71
CA GLY A 90 11.57 -5.58 -11.25
C GLY A 90 12.34 -5.77 -9.95
N GLN A 91 12.57 -4.70 -9.18
CA GLN A 91 13.22 -4.74 -7.87
C GLN A 91 12.23 -5.05 -6.74
N ALA A 92 10.95 -4.87 -6.99
CA ALA A 92 9.86 -5.31 -6.14
C ALA A 92 8.85 -6.10 -6.96
N ASP A 93 8.19 -7.08 -6.34
CA ASP A 93 7.22 -7.95 -6.99
C ASP A 93 5.82 -7.32 -7.06
N GLY A 94 5.52 -6.43 -6.15
CA GLY A 94 4.26 -5.72 -6.10
C GLY A 94 4.32 -4.54 -5.14
N MET A 95 3.24 -3.75 -5.09
CA MET A 95 3.12 -2.65 -4.13
C MET A 95 1.73 -2.55 -3.54
N ILE A 96 1.68 -2.10 -2.29
CA ILE A 96 0.48 -1.68 -1.59
C ILE A 96 0.78 -0.34 -0.91
N ALA A 97 0.01 0.68 -1.22
CA ALA A 97 0.27 2.04 -0.75
C ALA A 97 -0.97 2.94 -0.86
N GLY A 98 -2.16 2.43 -0.54
CA GLY A 98 -3.40 3.17 -0.75
C GLY A 98 -3.57 3.61 -2.20
N ALA A 99 -3.17 2.77 -3.15
CA ALA A 99 -3.17 3.10 -4.55
C ALA A 99 -4.54 2.87 -5.19
N SER A 100 -5.20 3.94 -5.65
CA SER A 100 -6.50 3.86 -6.32
C SER A 100 -6.39 3.08 -7.63
N ILE A 101 -7.34 2.18 -7.83
CA ILE A 101 -7.51 1.43 -9.07
C ILE A 101 -8.11 2.36 -10.12
N THR A 102 -7.39 2.61 -11.21
CA THR A 102 -7.85 3.46 -12.29
C THR A 102 -7.56 2.85 -13.65
N ASP A 103 -8.37 3.18 -14.64
CA ASP A 103 -8.18 2.72 -16.01
C ASP A 103 -6.89 3.28 -16.63
N GLU A 104 -6.50 4.50 -16.26
CA GLU A 104 -5.24 5.12 -16.68
C GLU A 104 -4.03 4.31 -16.18
N ARG A 105 -4.02 3.94 -14.91
CA ARG A 105 -2.94 3.11 -14.33
C ARG A 105 -2.91 1.72 -14.97
N LYS A 106 -4.07 1.09 -15.18
CA LYS A 106 -4.15 -0.18 -15.90
C LYS A 106 -3.57 -0.07 -17.31
N ALA A 107 -3.90 0.99 -18.03
CA ALA A 107 -3.35 1.26 -19.37
C ALA A 107 -1.84 1.53 -19.33
N SER A 108 -1.30 2.00 -18.23
CA SER A 108 0.12 2.27 -17.99
C SER A 108 0.91 1.05 -17.48
N GLY A 109 0.31 -0.13 -17.48
CA GLY A 109 0.99 -1.39 -17.14
C GLY A 109 0.80 -1.88 -15.71
N TRP A 110 -0.08 -1.25 -14.92
CA TRP A 110 -0.44 -1.75 -13.60
C TRP A 110 -1.50 -2.84 -13.73
N THR A 111 -1.32 -3.93 -12.99
CA THR A 111 -2.34 -4.97 -12.81
C THR A 111 -2.76 -4.99 -11.35
N PHE A 112 -4.02 -4.71 -11.09
CA PHE A 112 -4.55 -4.56 -9.73
C PHE A 112 -5.23 -5.81 -9.22
N SER A 113 -5.17 -5.97 -7.90
CA SER A 113 -6.03 -6.87 -7.14
C SER A 113 -7.49 -6.39 -7.15
N ASP A 114 -8.37 -7.19 -6.55
CA ASP A 114 -9.66 -6.69 -6.09
C ASP A 114 -9.48 -5.52 -5.13
N GLY A 115 -10.46 -4.60 -5.10
CA GLY A 115 -10.41 -3.46 -4.21
C GLY A 115 -10.46 -3.87 -2.74
N TYR A 116 -9.60 -3.26 -1.91
CA TYR A 116 -9.57 -3.54 -0.48
C TYR A 116 -10.11 -2.39 0.40
N TYR A 117 -10.24 -1.19 -0.15
CA TYR A 117 -10.81 -0.03 0.56
C TYR A 117 -11.31 1.02 -0.44
N ASP A 118 -12.51 1.57 -0.21
CA ASP A 118 -13.05 2.63 -1.06
C ASP A 118 -12.69 4.02 -0.50
N ALA A 119 -12.08 4.86 -1.32
CA ALA A 119 -11.67 6.22 -0.94
C ALA A 119 -12.14 7.27 -1.94
N THR A 120 -12.43 8.47 -1.43
CA THR A 120 -12.68 9.68 -2.21
C THR A 120 -11.47 10.61 -2.15
N GLN A 121 -11.39 11.57 -3.08
CA GLN A 121 -10.48 12.71 -3.01
C GLN A 121 -11.26 13.91 -2.50
N THR A 122 -10.66 14.72 -1.61
CA THR A 122 -11.26 15.94 -1.12
C THR A 122 -10.28 17.10 -1.12
N MET A 123 -10.83 18.31 -1.16
CA MET A 123 -10.07 19.53 -0.92
C MET A 123 -10.03 19.83 0.57
N THR A 124 -8.83 20.14 1.05
CA THR A 124 -8.55 20.55 2.43
C THR A 124 -7.94 21.94 2.45
N VAL A 125 -8.35 22.74 3.40
CA VAL A 125 -7.89 24.12 3.57
C VAL A 125 -7.42 24.34 5.01
N ALA A 126 -6.75 25.49 5.28
CA ALA A 126 -6.43 25.87 6.64
C ALA A 126 -7.72 25.99 7.48
N GLU A 127 -7.64 25.66 8.77
CA GLU A 127 -8.80 25.66 9.68
C GLU A 127 -9.51 27.02 9.72
N ASP A 128 -8.74 28.12 9.64
CA ASP A 128 -9.21 29.50 9.66
C ASP A 128 -9.50 30.08 8.26
N SER A 129 -9.43 29.28 7.21
CA SER A 129 -9.67 29.72 5.83
C SER A 129 -11.15 30.03 5.59
N ASP A 130 -11.40 31.09 4.81
CA ASP A 130 -12.73 31.50 4.32
C ASP A 130 -13.16 30.69 3.05
N ILE A 131 -12.28 29.84 2.50
CA ILE A 131 -12.57 29.02 1.33
C ILE A 131 -13.59 27.94 1.72
N THR A 132 -14.69 27.86 0.97
CA THR A 132 -15.77 26.90 1.19
C THR A 132 -15.99 25.94 0.03
N GLY A 133 -15.40 26.18 -1.13
CA GLY A 133 -15.56 25.35 -2.31
C GLY A 133 -14.61 25.75 -3.43
N PHE A 134 -14.71 25.06 -4.56
CA PHE A 134 -13.81 25.26 -5.70
C PHE A 134 -13.90 26.67 -6.31
N ALA A 135 -15.07 27.29 -6.26
CA ALA A 135 -15.28 28.64 -6.82
C ALA A 135 -14.37 29.70 -6.15
N ASP A 136 -13.95 29.47 -4.91
CA ASP A 136 -13.08 30.38 -4.16
C ASP A 136 -11.60 30.27 -4.57
N LEU A 137 -11.26 29.31 -5.42
CA LEU A 137 -9.88 29.02 -5.83
C LEU A 137 -9.39 29.88 -6.99
N ASN A 138 -10.23 30.70 -7.61
CA ASN A 138 -9.86 31.51 -8.78
C ASN A 138 -8.62 32.36 -8.50
N GLY A 139 -7.58 32.21 -9.33
CA GLY A 139 -6.30 32.91 -9.18
C GLY A 139 -5.41 32.41 -8.04
N GLN A 140 -5.84 31.42 -7.28
CA GLN A 140 -5.10 30.87 -6.15
C GLN A 140 -4.22 29.68 -6.58
N THR A 141 -3.36 29.22 -5.67
CA THR A 141 -2.50 28.06 -5.87
C THR A 141 -2.85 26.97 -4.87
N VAL A 142 -3.04 25.75 -5.37
CA VAL A 142 -3.29 24.57 -4.56
C VAL A 142 -2.10 23.62 -4.60
N ALA A 143 -1.98 22.77 -3.58
CA ALA A 143 -0.92 21.80 -3.42
C ALA A 143 -1.46 20.38 -3.74
N VAL A 144 -0.68 19.59 -4.44
CA VAL A 144 -0.95 18.19 -4.71
C VAL A 144 0.31 17.35 -4.54
N LYS A 145 0.17 16.03 -4.32
CA LYS A 145 1.27 15.07 -4.35
C LYS A 145 1.40 14.52 -5.76
N THR A 146 2.61 14.54 -6.30
CA THR A 146 2.91 14.08 -7.66
C THR A 146 2.45 12.64 -7.88
N GLY A 147 1.82 12.38 -9.04
CA GLY A 147 1.43 11.03 -9.46
C GLY A 147 0.26 10.39 -8.70
N THR A 148 -0.51 11.19 -7.96
CA THR A 148 -1.64 10.72 -7.15
C THR A 148 -2.99 11.04 -7.77
N GLN A 149 -4.04 10.40 -7.25
CA GLN A 149 -5.42 10.73 -7.64
C GLN A 149 -5.84 12.13 -7.16
N GLY A 150 -5.29 12.61 -6.05
CA GLY A 150 -5.48 14.00 -5.62
C GLY A 150 -4.96 14.99 -6.66
N ALA A 151 -3.79 14.73 -7.25
CA ALA A 151 -3.26 15.52 -8.35
C ALA A 151 -4.17 15.48 -9.57
N THR A 152 -4.58 14.28 -10.01
CA THR A 152 -5.49 14.10 -11.15
C THR A 152 -6.81 14.81 -10.93
N TYR A 153 -7.37 14.72 -9.73
CA TYR A 153 -8.62 15.40 -9.39
C TYR A 153 -8.49 16.93 -9.45
N ALA A 154 -7.43 17.49 -8.87
CA ALA A 154 -7.14 18.92 -8.96
C ALA A 154 -6.94 19.36 -10.42
N GLU A 155 -6.20 18.61 -11.21
CA GLU A 155 -5.96 18.88 -12.64
C GLU A 155 -7.26 18.91 -13.45
N SER A 156 -8.23 18.05 -13.13
CA SER A 156 -9.54 18.03 -13.78
C SER A 156 -10.39 19.27 -13.53
N LEU A 157 -10.12 19.97 -12.43
CA LEU A 157 -10.90 21.12 -11.96
C LEU A 157 -10.23 22.47 -12.25
N LYS A 158 -8.91 22.50 -12.47
CA LYS A 158 -8.14 23.75 -12.51
C LYS A 158 -8.59 24.73 -13.59
N ASP A 159 -8.94 24.25 -14.75
CA ASP A 159 -9.33 25.11 -15.88
C ASP A 159 -10.73 25.70 -15.67
N GLU A 160 -11.65 24.92 -15.10
CA GLU A 160 -13.01 25.38 -14.78
C GLU A 160 -13.00 26.45 -13.69
N TYR A 161 -12.19 26.24 -12.63
CA TYR A 161 -12.17 27.13 -11.46
C TYR A 161 -11.00 28.14 -11.44
N GLY A 162 -10.08 28.06 -12.41
CA GLY A 162 -9.05 29.07 -12.64
C GLY A 162 -7.94 29.11 -11.58
N PHE A 163 -7.52 28.00 -11.05
CA PHE A 163 -6.42 27.92 -10.08
C PHE A 163 -5.13 27.33 -10.66
N ASN A 164 -4.02 27.51 -9.94
CA ASN A 164 -2.72 26.96 -10.26
C ASN A 164 -2.39 25.78 -9.32
N ILE A 165 -1.53 24.89 -9.75
CA ILE A 165 -1.13 23.70 -8.99
C ILE A 165 0.38 23.72 -8.73
N THR A 166 0.78 23.47 -7.49
CA THR A 166 2.15 23.17 -7.08
C THR A 166 2.24 21.71 -6.64
N TYR A 167 3.26 20.98 -7.15
CA TYR A 167 3.46 19.56 -6.91
C TYR A 167 4.49 19.34 -5.82
N PHE A 168 4.21 18.40 -4.92
CA PHE A 168 5.08 17.95 -3.83
C PHE A 168 5.34 16.46 -3.93
N GLU A 169 6.43 15.98 -3.36
CA GLU A 169 6.81 14.56 -3.42
C GLU A 169 6.13 13.71 -2.33
N ASP A 170 5.78 14.33 -1.20
CA ASP A 170 5.16 13.63 -0.08
C ASP A 170 3.99 14.43 0.54
N SER A 171 3.13 13.72 1.25
CA SER A 171 1.96 14.32 1.87
C SER A 171 2.30 15.30 3.00
N PRO A 172 3.23 15.02 3.92
CA PRO A 172 3.59 15.98 4.97
C PRO A 172 4.06 17.33 4.44
N THR A 173 4.90 17.34 3.41
CA THR A 173 5.37 18.59 2.78
C THR A 173 4.23 19.35 2.11
N MET A 174 3.32 18.63 1.46
CA MET A 174 2.10 19.21 0.89
C MET A 174 1.23 19.87 1.96
N TYR A 175 1.02 19.23 3.12
CA TYR A 175 0.26 19.82 4.22
C TYR A 175 0.92 21.07 4.78
N GLN A 176 2.25 21.07 4.91
CA GLN A 176 3.00 22.23 5.38
C GLN A 176 2.89 23.42 4.44
N ALA A 177 2.77 23.20 3.13
CA ALA A 177 2.54 24.27 2.16
C ALA A 177 1.20 25.00 2.40
N VAL A 178 0.17 24.28 2.83
CA VAL A 178 -1.13 24.86 3.20
C VAL A 178 -1.05 25.57 4.55
N LEU A 179 -0.48 24.91 5.56
CA LEU A 179 -0.31 25.49 6.90
C LEU A 179 0.55 26.75 6.90
N GLY A 180 1.57 26.80 6.06
CA GLY A 180 2.48 27.93 5.89
C GLY A 180 1.95 29.05 4.98
N GLY A 181 0.80 28.86 4.35
CA GLY A 181 0.19 29.87 3.45
C GLY A 181 0.83 29.94 2.05
N GLN A 182 1.71 29.01 1.69
CA GLN A 182 2.27 28.91 0.33
C GLN A 182 1.20 28.52 -0.69
N CYS A 183 0.31 27.61 -0.30
CA CYS A 183 -0.86 27.20 -1.04
C CYS A 183 -2.12 27.41 -0.20
N VAL A 184 -3.27 27.64 -0.84
CA VAL A 184 -4.54 27.89 -0.12
C VAL A 184 -5.31 26.62 0.19
N ALA A 185 -5.01 25.52 -0.49
CA ALA A 185 -5.68 24.24 -0.33
C ALA A 185 -4.75 23.11 -0.77
N CYS A 186 -5.06 21.88 -0.37
CA CYS A 186 -4.49 20.67 -0.95
C CYS A 186 -5.58 19.66 -1.28
N PHE A 187 -5.25 18.74 -2.19
CA PHE A 187 -6.11 17.63 -2.60
C PHE A 187 -5.46 16.33 -2.16
N GLU A 188 -6.17 15.56 -1.37
CA GLU A 188 -5.69 14.30 -0.80
C GLU A 188 -6.82 13.31 -0.65
N ASP A 189 -6.48 12.04 -0.49
CA ASP A 189 -7.42 10.99 -0.15
C ASP A 189 -8.10 11.33 1.18
N THR A 190 -9.41 11.31 1.20
CA THR A 190 -10.22 11.73 2.34
C THR A 190 -9.85 11.02 3.65
N PRO A 191 -9.68 9.67 3.68
CA PRO A 191 -9.34 8.98 4.92
C PRO A 191 -7.95 9.36 5.45
N ILE A 192 -7.01 9.59 4.54
CA ILE A 192 -5.65 10.03 4.87
C ILE A 192 -5.67 11.41 5.51
N MET A 193 -6.39 12.34 4.89
CA MET A 193 -6.47 13.70 5.37
C MET A 193 -7.14 13.80 6.73
N LYS A 194 -8.26 13.10 6.92
CA LYS A 194 -8.97 13.07 8.20
C LYS A 194 -8.12 12.46 9.31
N ALA A 195 -7.41 11.37 9.03
CA ALA A 195 -6.49 10.75 9.99
C ALA A 195 -5.31 11.67 10.33
N SER A 196 -4.71 12.31 9.34
CA SER A 196 -3.58 13.24 9.53
C SER A 196 -3.98 14.45 10.37
N ILE A 197 -5.16 15.01 10.15
CA ILE A 197 -5.69 16.12 10.97
C ILE A 197 -5.91 15.67 12.40
N LYS A 198 -6.62 14.55 12.61
CA LYS A 198 -6.97 14.04 13.93
C LYS A 198 -5.73 13.67 14.75
N ASP A 199 -4.83 12.88 14.17
CA ASP A 199 -3.70 12.31 14.88
C ASP A 199 -2.50 13.27 14.95
N GLY A 200 -2.32 14.09 13.92
CA GLY A 200 -1.25 15.09 13.85
C GLY A 200 -1.61 16.42 14.49
N GLY A 201 -2.87 16.63 14.87
CA GLY A 201 -3.33 17.91 15.39
C GLY A 201 -3.14 19.06 14.40
N LEU A 202 -3.29 18.80 13.11
CA LEU A 202 -3.06 19.78 12.07
C LEU A 202 -4.20 20.81 12.03
N ALA A 203 -3.85 22.09 11.95
CA ALA A 203 -4.82 23.20 11.83
C ALA A 203 -5.40 23.29 10.40
N LEU A 204 -5.94 22.19 9.93
CA LEU A 204 -6.56 21.99 8.61
C LEU A 204 -8.00 21.51 8.78
N LYS A 205 -8.84 21.76 7.78
CA LYS A 205 -10.20 21.21 7.71
C LYS A 205 -10.49 20.66 6.31
N VAL A 206 -11.10 19.49 6.27
CA VAL A 206 -11.59 18.87 5.04
C VAL A 206 -12.92 19.50 4.65
N LEU A 207 -13.07 19.86 3.38
CA LEU A 207 -14.35 20.32 2.82
C LEU A 207 -15.08 19.12 2.21
N ASP A 208 -15.93 18.47 2.99
CA ASP A 208 -16.62 17.23 2.59
C ASP A 208 -17.44 17.35 1.31
N ASP A 209 -18.01 18.54 1.05
CA ASP A 209 -18.80 18.81 -0.18
C ASP A 209 -17.95 18.83 -1.46
N THR A 210 -16.63 18.77 -1.34
CA THR A 210 -15.68 18.72 -2.46
C THR A 210 -15.28 17.29 -2.84
N ALA A 211 -15.87 16.27 -2.22
CA ALA A 211 -15.50 14.88 -2.45
C ALA A 211 -15.75 14.43 -3.90
N SER A 212 -14.78 13.74 -4.46
CA SER A 212 -14.91 13.01 -5.73
C SER A 212 -15.80 11.79 -5.57
N ASP A 213 -16.15 11.15 -6.68
CA ASP A 213 -16.68 9.79 -6.64
C ASP A 213 -15.67 8.84 -5.98
N PRO A 214 -16.13 7.82 -5.22
CA PRO A 214 -15.25 6.87 -4.59
C PRO A 214 -14.54 5.98 -5.60
N ALA A 215 -13.25 5.68 -5.34
CA ALA A 215 -12.47 4.72 -6.07
C ALA A 215 -11.81 3.74 -5.10
N PRO A 216 -11.74 2.42 -5.43
CA PRO A 216 -11.12 1.45 -4.55
C PRO A 216 -9.60 1.54 -4.58
N TYR A 217 -8.96 1.27 -3.44
CA TYR A 217 -7.54 0.96 -3.40
C TYR A 217 -7.29 -0.49 -3.78
N GLY A 218 -6.19 -0.75 -4.46
CA GLY A 218 -5.76 -2.09 -4.83
C GLY A 218 -4.28 -2.33 -4.57
N PHE A 219 -3.94 -3.59 -4.37
CA PHE A 219 -2.58 -4.09 -4.49
C PHE A 219 -2.23 -4.17 -5.97
N ALA A 220 -1.01 -3.83 -6.35
CA ALA A 220 -0.62 -3.79 -7.76
C ALA A 220 0.64 -4.61 -8.04
N ILE A 221 0.64 -5.28 -9.20
CA ILE A 221 1.81 -5.86 -9.81
C ILE A 221 2.07 -5.21 -11.17
N PHE A 222 3.31 -5.32 -11.68
CA PHE A 222 3.75 -4.69 -12.93
C PHE A 222 4.35 -5.70 -13.91
N SER A 223 4.42 -6.97 -13.53
CA SER A 223 4.94 -8.06 -14.34
C SER A 223 4.10 -9.32 -14.16
N ALA A 224 3.95 -10.08 -15.22
CA ALA A 224 3.30 -11.39 -15.18
C ALA A 224 4.04 -12.39 -14.25
N ASP A 225 5.32 -12.16 -13.97
CA ASP A 225 6.10 -12.99 -13.03
C ASP A 225 5.58 -12.91 -11.59
N SER A 226 4.81 -11.88 -11.27
CA SER A 226 4.19 -11.68 -9.97
C SER A 226 2.70 -12.09 -9.92
N GLN A 227 2.18 -12.73 -10.97
CA GLN A 227 0.76 -13.12 -11.04
C GLN A 227 0.34 -14.03 -9.88
N GLU A 228 1.21 -14.96 -9.48
CA GLU A 228 0.95 -15.83 -8.33
C GLU A 228 0.74 -15.03 -7.04
N LEU A 229 1.55 -14.00 -6.80
CA LEU A 229 1.39 -13.10 -5.66
C LEU A 229 0.04 -12.38 -5.70
N LEU A 230 -0.36 -11.89 -6.86
CA LEU A 230 -1.65 -11.22 -7.06
C LEU A 230 -2.82 -12.16 -6.78
N ASP A 231 -2.74 -13.40 -7.27
CA ASP A 231 -3.77 -14.42 -7.06
C ASP A 231 -3.90 -14.79 -5.58
N MET A 232 -2.77 -14.95 -4.87
CA MET A 232 -2.75 -15.16 -3.43
C MET A 232 -3.30 -13.95 -2.66
N PHE A 233 -2.99 -12.74 -3.10
CA PHE A 233 -3.54 -11.53 -2.48
C PHE A 233 -5.07 -11.51 -2.58
N ASN A 234 -5.63 -11.76 -3.75
CA ASN A 234 -7.08 -11.78 -3.96
C ASN A 234 -7.77 -12.88 -3.13
N ALA A 235 -7.20 -14.09 -3.12
CA ALA A 235 -7.74 -15.20 -2.32
C ALA A 235 -7.70 -14.87 -0.82
N GLY A 236 -6.55 -14.42 -0.32
CA GLY A 236 -6.38 -14.04 1.08
C GLY A 236 -7.24 -12.86 1.49
N LEU A 237 -7.43 -11.88 0.61
CA LEU A 237 -8.33 -10.76 0.88
C LEU A 237 -9.78 -11.23 1.08
N ALA A 238 -10.26 -12.14 0.23
CA ALA A 238 -11.58 -12.74 0.37
C ALA A 238 -11.72 -13.51 1.69
N ASP A 239 -10.69 -14.28 2.06
CA ASP A 239 -10.67 -15.08 3.28
C ASP A 239 -10.64 -14.21 4.55
N ILE A 240 -9.81 -13.17 4.62
CA ILE A 240 -9.76 -12.27 5.79
C ILE A 240 -11.02 -11.42 5.93
N LYS A 241 -11.71 -11.10 4.82
CA LYS A 241 -13.04 -10.46 4.87
C LYS A 241 -14.10 -11.42 5.42
N ALA A 242 -14.08 -12.68 4.99
CA ALA A 242 -15.04 -13.69 5.41
C ALA A 242 -14.90 -14.09 6.88
N ASN A 243 -13.68 -14.14 7.41
CA ASN A 243 -13.40 -14.55 8.79
C ASN A 243 -13.41 -13.41 9.81
N GLY A 244 -13.64 -12.16 9.37
CA GLY A 244 -13.70 -10.98 10.23
C GLY A 244 -12.36 -10.30 10.53
N LYS A 245 -11.24 -10.86 10.07
CA LYS A 245 -9.91 -10.28 10.30
C LYS A 245 -9.73 -8.91 9.64
N TYR A 246 -10.29 -8.74 8.45
CA TYR A 246 -10.31 -7.45 7.75
C TYR A 246 -10.99 -6.36 8.60
N ASP A 247 -12.15 -6.66 9.17
CA ASP A 247 -12.89 -5.70 10.01
C ASP A 247 -12.12 -5.36 11.29
N GLU A 248 -11.42 -6.33 11.89
CA GLU A 248 -10.54 -6.08 13.04
C GLU A 248 -9.41 -5.12 12.69
N ILE A 249 -8.79 -5.28 11.52
CA ILE A 249 -7.72 -4.38 11.06
C ILE A 249 -8.26 -2.96 10.87
N LEU A 250 -9.39 -2.79 10.19
CA LEU A 250 -9.99 -1.48 10.01
C LEU A 250 -10.35 -0.82 11.34
N ALA A 251 -10.96 -1.57 12.27
CA ALA A 251 -11.32 -1.06 13.60
C ALA A 251 -10.10 -0.60 14.42
N LYS A 252 -8.97 -1.28 14.27
CA LYS A 252 -7.72 -0.92 14.96
C LYS A 252 -7.22 0.48 14.60
N TYR A 253 -7.38 0.89 13.34
CA TYR A 253 -6.84 2.14 12.83
C TYR A 253 -7.88 3.24 12.60
N LEU A 254 -9.11 2.87 12.27
CA LEU A 254 -10.17 3.82 11.95
C LEU A 254 -11.17 4.00 13.11
N GLY A 255 -11.15 3.08 14.05
CA GLY A 255 -11.81 3.08 15.36
C GLY A 255 -13.21 3.40 15.45
#